data_e51ba22f98e17529a0d9f7ef287df91c
#
_entry.id   e51ba22f98e17529a0d9f7ef287df91c
#
_cell.length_a   1.000
_cell.length_b   1.000
_cell.length_c   1.000
_cell.angle_alpha   90.00
_cell.angle_beta   90.00
_cell.angle_gamma   90.00
#
_symmetry.space_group_name_H-M   'P 1'
#
loop_
_entity.id
_entity.type
_entity.pdbx_description
1 polymer ?
#
loop_
_entity_poly.entity_id
_entity_poly.type
_entity_poly.pdbx_seq_one_letter_code
_entity_poly.pdbx_strand_id
1 'polypeptide(L)'
;MKLISTLYVCFALFLAAVFVAPAENNQVCSSGICVVEFNASFNASNTVPWIENLNDCYTSRVDIVASPELQREHKIVVVPTIVLFNEGEEVKRFQANIMMSMEASEEDVQ
;
A
#
# COMPACT_ATOMS: atom_id res chain seq x y z
N MET A 1 33.15 16.31 33.53
CA MET A 1 32.41 17.22 32.69
C MET A 1 32.59 16.90 31.22
N LYS A 2 33.81 16.87 30.75
CA LYS A 2 34.02 16.60 29.32
C LYS A 2 33.53 15.21 28.88
N LEU A 3 33.69 14.22 29.74
CA LEU A 3 33.25 12.86 29.40
C LEU A 3 31.75 12.78 29.24
N ILE A 4 31.02 13.50 30.06
CA ILE A 4 29.57 13.50 30.00
C ILE A 4 29.11 14.13 28.70
N SER A 5 29.74 15.22 28.28
CA SER A 5 29.39 15.85 27.01
C SER A 5 29.64 14.95 25.84
N THR A 6 30.75 14.23 25.85
CA THR A 6 31.07 13.31 24.76
C THR A 6 30.05 12.18 24.68
N LEU A 7 29.65 11.63 25.80
CA LEU A 7 28.63 10.58 25.83
C LEU A 7 27.30 11.10 25.32
N TYR A 8 27.00 12.32 25.64
CA TYR A 8 25.76 12.92 25.22
C TYR A 8 25.68 13.04 23.69
N VAL A 9 26.79 13.47 23.10
CA VAL A 9 26.84 13.62 21.65
C VAL A 9 26.71 12.27 20.96
N CYS A 10 27.37 11.24 21.44
CA CYS A 10 27.27 9.91 20.86
C CYS A 10 25.85 9.37 20.95
N PHE A 11 25.18 9.61 22.05
CA PHE A 11 23.83 9.16 22.23
C PHE A 11 22.86 9.85 21.23
N ALA A 12 23.06 11.14 21.05
CA ALA A 12 22.23 11.88 20.11
C ALA A 12 22.43 11.40 18.68
N LEU A 13 23.64 11.10 18.28
CA LEU A 13 23.91 10.55 16.95
C LEU A 13 23.26 9.19 16.76
N PHE A 14 23.29 8.36 17.78
CA PHE A 14 22.68 7.05 17.71
C PHE A 14 21.16 7.17 17.52
N LEU A 15 20.51 8.06 18.24
CA LEU A 15 19.09 8.28 18.10
C LEU A 15 18.73 8.76 16.69
N ALA A 16 19.54 9.64 16.13
CA ALA A 16 19.28 10.12 14.78
C ALA A 16 19.37 8.98 13.77
N ALA A 17 20.35 8.10 13.92
CA ALA A 17 20.47 6.96 13.03
C ALA A 17 19.29 6.02 13.11
N VAL A 18 18.77 5.77 14.32
CA VAL A 18 17.60 4.93 14.50
C VAL A 18 16.38 5.56 13.86
N PHE A 19 16.29 6.87 13.90
CA PHE A 19 15.13 7.56 13.38
C PHE A 19 15.02 7.47 11.86
N VAL A 20 16.12 7.33 11.18
CA VAL A 20 16.09 7.32 9.73
C VAL A 20 15.65 5.97 9.17
N ALA A 21 15.86 4.92 9.93
CA ALA A 21 15.70 3.61 9.38
C ALA A 21 14.32 3.22 8.94
N PRO A 22 13.28 3.52 9.60
CA PRO A 22 12.03 2.87 9.27
C PRO A 22 11.22 3.50 8.26
N ALA A 23 11.59 4.36 7.63
CA ALA A 23 10.69 5.04 6.96
C ALA A 23 10.17 4.52 5.88
N GLU A 24 9.84 3.97 5.33
CA GLU A 24 9.41 4.00 4.19
C GLU A 24 8.79 3.09 3.59
N ASN A 25 8.85 2.32 3.44
CA ASN A 25 8.73 1.51 2.47
C ASN A 25 7.52 0.83 2.19
N ASN A 26 6.66 0.53 2.95
CA ASN A 26 5.54 -0.34 2.64
C ASN A 26 4.24 0.41 2.47
N GLN A 27 4.31 1.70 2.34
CA GLN A 27 3.10 2.45 2.15
C GLN A 27 2.76 2.60 0.70
N VAL A 28 1.65 2.02 0.28
CA VAL A 28 1.15 2.20 -1.09
C VAL A 28 0.40 3.51 -1.25
N CYS A 29 -0.03 4.11 -0.15
CA CYS A 29 -0.72 5.39 -0.17
C CYS A 29 -0.55 6.06 1.18
N SER A 30 0.02 7.25 1.21
CA SER A 30 0.26 7.96 2.46
C SER A 30 -0.63 9.18 2.63
N SER A 31 -1.19 9.71 1.57
CA SER A 31 -2.04 10.90 1.68
C SER A 31 -3.04 10.92 0.54
N GLY A 32 -4.13 11.66 0.74
CA GLY A 32 -5.16 11.80 -0.26
C GLY A 32 -5.96 10.52 -0.44
N ILE A 33 -6.74 10.49 -1.50
CA ILE A 33 -7.55 9.32 -1.85
C ILE A 33 -6.79 8.48 -2.85
N CYS A 34 -6.62 7.21 -2.54
CA CYS A 34 -5.91 6.28 -3.40
C CYS A 34 -6.76 5.05 -3.66
N VAL A 35 -6.73 4.57 -4.88
CA VAL A 35 -7.38 3.31 -5.27
C VAL A 35 -6.28 2.39 -5.75
N VAL A 36 -6.12 1.25 -5.08
CA VAL A 36 -5.04 0.33 -5.37
C VAL A 36 -5.62 -1.02 -5.74
N GLU A 37 -5.21 -1.53 -6.89
CA GLU A 37 -5.57 -2.90 -7.29
C GLU A 37 -4.43 -3.83 -6.89
N PHE A 38 -4.74 -4.81 -6.05
CA PHE A 38 -3.82 -5.90 -5.72
C PHE A 38 -4.19 -7.09 -6.57
N ASN A 39 -3.27 -7.53 -7.40
CA ASN A 39 -3.50 -8.67 -8.28
C ASN A 39 -2.21 -9.49 -8.33
N ALA A 40 -2.20 -10.53 -9.14
CA ALA A 40 -1.02 -11.37 -9.32
C ALA A 40 -0.80 -11.56 -10.80
N SER A 41 0.45 -11.74 -11.19
CA SER A 41 0.77 -11.90 -12.61
C SER A 41 0.08 -13.11 -13.23
N PHE A 42 -0.13 -14.17 -12.45
CA PHE A 42 -0.85 -15.34 -12.99
C PHE A 42 -2.32 -15.06 -13.26
N ASN A 43 -2.86 -13.96 -12.76
CA ASN A 43 -4.25 -13.57 -12.96
C ASN A 43 -4.35 -12.29 -13.78
N ALA A 44 -3.36 -12.00 -14.60
CA ALA A 44 -3.29 -10.75 -15.36
C ALA A 44 -4.47 -10.56 -16.31
N SER A 45 -5.04 -11.66 -16.81
CA SER A 45 -6.19 -11.56 -17.72
C SER A 45 -7.43 -10.98 -17.03
N ASN A 46 -7.47 -10.98 -15.71
CA ASN A 46 -8.57 -10.41 -14.95
C ASN A 46 -8.21 -9.08 -14.31
N THR A 47 -7.16 -8.44 -14.79
CA THR A 47 -6.79 -7.09 -14.35
C THR A 47 -7.97 -6.15 -14.59
N VAL A 48 -8.22 -5.30 -13.60
CA VAL A 48 -9.35 -4.37 -13.68
C VAL A 48 -8.99 -3.23 -14.63
N PRO A 49 -9.63 -3.13 -15.80
CA PRO A 49 -9.15 -2.19 -16.83
C PRO A 49 -9.51 -0.73 -16.57
N TRP A 50 -10.52 -0.47 -15.75
CA TRP A 50 -11.00 0.90 -15.58
C TRP A 50 -10.33 1.64 -14.41
N ILE A 51 -9.38 1.01 -13.72
CA ILE A 51 -8.73 1.66 -12.58
C ILE A 51 -8.10 2.99 -12.99
N GLU A 52 -7.45 3.03 -14.14
CA GLU A 52 -6.74 4.21 -14.59
C GLU A 52 -7.66 5.34 -15.02
N ASN A 53 -8.94 5.04 -15.18
CA ASN A 53 -9.91 6.05 -15.61
C ASN A 53 -10.57 6.78 -14.44
N LEU A 54 -10.27 6.40 -13.22
CA LEU A 54 -10.85 7.05 -12.05
C LEU A 54 -10.33 8.47 -11.91
N ASN A 55 -11.21 9.37 -11.46
CA ASN A 55 -10.89 10.78 -11.31
C ASN A 55 -10.80 11.16 -9.85
N ASP A 56 -10.03 12.23 -9.58
CA ASP A 56 -9.95 12.83 -8.25
C ASP A 56 -9.30 11.90 -7.21
N CYS A 57 -8.46 10.98 -7.67
CA CYS A 57 -7.76 10.07 -6.78
C CYS A 57 -6.47 9.61 -7.44
N TYR A 58 -5.58 9.07 -6.63
CA TYR A 58 -4.38 8.42 -7.15
C TYR A 58 -4.69 6.95 -7.36
N THR A 59 -4.14 6.38 -8.42
CA THR A 59 -4.36 4.97 -8.71
C THR A 59 -3.03 4.25 -8.84
N SER A 60 -3.00 2.99 -8.42
CA SER A 60 -1.82 2.16 -8.58
C SER A 60 -2.19 0.70 -8.61
N ARG A 61 -1.24 -0.13 -9.03
CA ARG A 61 -1.40 -1.57 -9.09
C ARG A 61 -0.23 -2.22 -8.39
N VAL A 62 -0.52 -3.26 -7.61
CA VAL A 62 0.49 -4.00 -6.86
C VAL A 62 0.38 -5.47 -7.26
N ASP A 63 1.51 -6.06 -7.62
CA ASP A 63 1.59 -7.51 -7.87
C ASP A 63 1.99 -8.17 -6.55
N ILE A 64 1.10 -8.93 -5.96
CA ILE A 64 1.34 -9.52 -4.64
C ILE A 64 2.41 -10.62 -4.69
N VAL A 65 2.70 -11.15 -5.87
CA VAL A 65 3.78 -12.14 -6.01
C VAL A 65 5.12 -11.44 -5.92
N ALA A 66 5.24 -10.26 -6.54
CA ALA A 66 6.46 -9.47 -6.48
C ALA A 66 6.63 -8.78 -5.12
N SER A 67 5.53 -8.51 -4.43
CA SER A 67 5.55 -7.79 -3.16
C SER A 67 4.75 -8.54 -2.10
N PRO A 68 5.24 -9.68 -1.64
CA PRO A 68 4.49 -10.49 -0.67
C PRO A 68 4.31 -9.82 0.68
N GLU A 69 5.18 -8.89 1.05
CA GLU A 69 4.99 -8.16 2.30
C GLU A 69 3.78 -7.24 2.23
N LEU A 70 3.49 -6.67 1.07
CA LEU A 70 2.30 -5.85 0.91
C LEU A 70 1.03 -6.69 0.97
N GLN A 71 1.10 -7.92 0.44
CA GLN A 71 -0.01 -8.85 0.56
C GLN A 71 -0.34 -9.11 2.02
N ARG A 72 0.68 -9.37 2.84
CA ARG A 72 0.48 -9.64 4.26
C ARG A 72 0.00 -8.41 5.01
N GLU A 73 0.62 -7.28 4.75
CA GLU A 73 0.27 -6.05 5.43
C GLU A 73 -1.18 -5.65 5.19
N HIS A 74 -1.63 -5.78 3.97
CA HIS A 74 -3.00 -5.39 3.62
C HIS A 74 -3.98 -6.54 3.63
N LYS A 75 -3.53 -7.71 4.05
CA LYS A 75 -4.38 -8.91 4.22
C LYS A 75 -5.15 -9.24 2.95
N ILE A 76 -4.43 -9.32 1.85
CA ILE A 76 -5.04 -9.66 0.56
C ILE A 76 -5.16 -11.18 0.48
N VAL A 77 -6.39 -11.66 0.41
CA VAL A 77 -6.66 -13.10 0.38
C VAL A 77 -7.21 -13.59 -0.95
N VAL A 78 -7.72 -12.70 -1.77
CA VAL A 78 -8.18 -13.04 -3.13
C VAL A 78 -7.66 -11.98 -4.08
N VAL A 79 -7.56 -12.31 -5.36
CA VAL A 79 -7.13 -11.36 -6.38
C VAL A 79 -8.11 -11.38 -7.55
N PRO A 80 -8.37 -10.23 -8.16
CA PRO A 80 -7.94 -8.91 -7.73
C PRO A 80 -8.72 -8.42 -6.52
N THR A 81 -8.10 -7.58 -5.71
CA THR A 81 -8.77 -6.85 -4.64
C THR A 81 -8.48 -5.37 -4.85
N ILE A 82 -9.51 -4.56 -4.83
CA ILE A 82 -9.38 -3.11 -4.93
C ILE A 82 -9.56 -2.54 -3.54
N VAL A 83 -8.60 -1.77 -3.08
CA VAL A 83 -8.67 -1.13 -1.76
C VAL A 83 -8.64 0.37 -1.93
N LEU A 84 -9.57 1.04 -1.27
CA LEU A 84 -9.62 2.49 -1.24
C LEU A 84 -9.02 2.98 0.06
N PHE A 85 -8.09 3.92 -0.05
CA PHE A 85 -7.44 4.54 1.10
C PHE A 85 -7.79 6.02 1.13
N ASN A 86 -7.95 6.56 2.33
CA ASN A 86 -8.08 8.00 2.55
C ASN A 86 -7.08 8.38 3.63
N GLU A 87 -6.11 9.22 3.27
CA GLU A 87 -5.05 9.65 4.17
C GLU A 87 -4.32 8.47 4.80
N GLY A 88 -4.06 7.46 4.00
CA GLY A 88 -3.31 6.28 4.44
C GLY A 88 -4.12 5.21 5.13
N GLU A 89 -5.40 5.44 5.37
CA GLU A 89 -6.25 4.46 6.03
C GLU A 89 -7.20 3.80 5.04
N GLU A 90 -7.34 2.49 5.16
CA GLU A 90 -8.27 1.77 4.32
C GLU A 90 -9.70 2.12 4.71
N VAL A 91 -10.51 2.54 3.74
CA VAL A 91 -11.90 2.89 3.99
C VAL A 91 -12.88 1.94 3.33
N LYS A 92 -12.48 1.23 2.31
CA LYS A 92 -13.34 0.25 1.64
C LYS A 92 -12.50 -0.67 0.79
N ARG A 93 -13.00 -1.90 0.58
CA ARG A 93 -12.35 -2.83 -0.34
C ARG A 93 -13.39 -3.60 -1.11
N PHE A 94 -13.03 -3.94 -2.34
CA PHE A 94 -13.84 -4.77 -3.23
C PHE A 94 -13.02 -6.00 -3.55
N GLN A 95 -13.55 -7.18 -3.25
CA GLN A 95 -12.83 -8.42 -3.47
C GLN A 95 -13.41 -9.17 -4.65
N ALA A 96 -12.55 -9.88 -5.36
CA ALA A 96 -12.98 -10.70 -6.49
C ALA A 96 -13.86 -11.85 -6.02
N ASN A 97 -14.59 -12.42 -6.99
CA ASN A 97 -15.36 -13.64 -6.75
C ASN A 97 -14.43 -14.86 -6.79
N ILE A 98 -15.02 -16.05 -6.65
CA ILE A 98 -14.24 -17.29 -6.61
C ILE A 98 -13.55 -17.60 -7.93
N MET A 99 -13.96 -16.96 -9.02
CA MET A 99 -13.33 -17.10 -10.33
C MET A 99 -12.18 -16.10 -10.51
N MET A 100 -11.79 -15.40 -9.47
CA MET A 100 -10.76 -14.36 -9.51
C MET A 100 -11.09 -13.24 -10.49
N SER A 101 -12.38 -12.91 -10.60
CA SER A 101 -12.85 -11.82 -11.44
C SER A 101 -13.52 -10.76 -10.57
N MET A 102 -13.27 -9.49 -10.90
CA MET A 102 -13.85 -8.38 -10.16
C MET A 102 -15.25 -8.11 -10.68
N GLU A 103 -16.22 -8.12 -9.76
CA GLU A 103 -17.61 -7.82 -10.12
C GLU A 103 -17.95 -6.35 -9.89
N ALA A 104 -17.19 -5.66 -9.07
CA ALA A 104 -17.43 -4.22 -8.86
C ALA A 104 -17.16 -3.47 -10.15
N SER A 105 -17.95 -2.43 -10.38
CA SER A 105 -17.77 -1.58 -11.56
C SER A 105 -17.06 -0.29 -11.19
N GLU A 106 -16.68 0.44 -12.22
CA GLU A 106 -16.09 1.76 -12.01
C GLU A 106 -17.01 2.66 -11.18
N GLU A 107 -18.31 2.56 -11.39
CA GLU A 107 -19.29 3.35 -10.66
C GLU A 107 -19.31 2.99 -9.19
N ASP A 108 -19.10 1.73 -8.85
CA ASP A 108 -19.10 1.31 -7.45
C ASP A 108 -17.93 1.93 -6.68
N VAL A 109 -16.81 2.13 -7.35
CA VAL A 109 -15.60 2.61 -6.73
C VAL A 109 -15.53 4.14 -6.77
N GLN A 110 -16.04 4.73 -7.84
CA GLN A 110 -16.03 6.18 -7.97
C GLN A 110 -16.96 6.83 -6.96
#